data_a6f4e13d538447759b85747e13cc75e5
#
_entry.id   a6f4e13d538447759b85747e13cc75e5
#
_cell.length_a   1.000
_cell.length_b   1.000
_cell.length_c   1.000
_cell.angle_alpha   90.00
_cell.angle_beta   90.00
_cell.angle_gamma   90.00
#
_symmetry.space_group_name_H-M   'P 1'
#
loop_
_entity.id
_entity.type
_entity.pdbx_description
1 polymer ?
#
loop_
_entity_poly.entity_id
_entity_poly.type
_entity_poly.pdbx_seq_one_letter_code
_entity_poly.pdbx_strand_id
1 'polypeptide(L)'
;MDHEGIRRPAGRAGASTAARHMRELDRAEALRLLATVSLGRIVFTQHALPAVRPVNHVVDGEDIVIRIHGGGALASLAAPADAPGVVVAYEADVIDPDTHLGWSVVVTGYASPVTDADDADRYADLVHPWVAQAMTGALRIRPDLVTGFRLEAAPPRPTPPRPAPAAC
;
A
#
# COMPACT_ATOMS: atom_id res chain seq x y z
N MET A 1 3.91 -12.95 43.04
CA MET A 1 3.43 -12.32 41.80
C MET A 1 4.49 -12.57 40.77
N ASP A 2 4.25 -13.63 39.98
CA ASP A 2 5.24 -14.18 39.06
C ASP A 2 5.21 -13.41 37.76
N HIS A 3 6.36 -12.81 37.40
CA HIS A 3 6.58 -12.23 36.07
C HIS A 3 6.81 -13.36 35.07
N GLU A 4 5.74 -13.73 34.37
CA GLU A 4 5.81 -14.67 33.27
C GLU A 4 6.54 -14.02 32.09
N GLY A 5 7.79 -14.44 31.89
CA GLY A 5 8.67 -13.94 30.84
C GLY A 5 8.13 -14.29 29.46
N ILE A 6 7.99 -13.27 28.62
CA ILE A 6 7.69 -13.39 27.19
C ILE A 6 8.79 -14.27 26.56
N ARG A 7 8.47 -15.52 26.25
CA ARG A 7 9.34 -16.43 25.49
C ARG A 7 9.51 -15.90 24.08
N ARG A 8 10.71 -15.43 23.75
CA ARG A 8 11.12 -15.18 22.37
C ARG A 8 11.09 -16.50 21.62
N PRO A 9 10.47 -16.58 20.44
CA PRO A 9 10.57 -17.79 19.61
C PRO A 9 12.03 -18.03 19.23
N ALA A 10 12.47 -19.28 19.35
CA ALA A 10 13.82 -19.72 18.99
C ALA A 10 14.08 -19.39 17.51
N GLY A 11 15.16 -18.66 17.25
CA GLY A 11 15.56 -18.24 15.94
C GLY A 11 15.71 -19.43 14.98
N ARG A 12 15.00 -19.38 13.86
CA ARG A 12 15.29 -20.21 12.69
C ARG A 12 16.67 -19.81 12.17
N ALA A 13 17.67 -20.65 12.43
CA ALA A 13 19.01 -20.52 11.85
C ALA A 13 18.89 -20.67 10.32
N GLY A 14 19.44 -19.73 9.54
CA GLY A 14 19.76 -19.97 8.14
C GLY A 14 19.12 -19.06 7.10
N ALA A 15 18.58 -17.86 7.42
CA ALA A 15 18.36 -16.87 6.38
C ALA A 15 19.72 -16.24 6.03
N SER A 16 20.23 -16.56 4.85
CA SER A 16 21.39 -15.85 4.26
C SER A 16 21.15 -14.36 4.33
N THR A 17 22.04 -13.65 5.03
CA THR A 17 22.02 -12.18 5.12
C THR A 17 22.54 -11.61 3.79
N ALA A 18 21.93 -11.97 2.66
CA ALA A 18 22.19 -11.33 1.40
C ALA A 18 21.94 -9.82 1.60
N ALA A 19 22.92 -9.00 1.24
CA ALA A 19 22.77 -7.57 1.31
C ALA A 19 21.51 -7.18 0.50
N ARG A 20 20.69 -6.31 1.05
CA ARG A 20 19.48 -5.78 0.41
C ARG A 20 19.72 -4.34 0.04
N HIS A 21 19.15 -3.89 -1.03
CA HIS A 21 19.11 -2.48 -1.36
C HIS A 21 17.69 -2.02 -1.58
N MET A 22 17.45 -0.77 -1.31
CA MET A 22 16.19 -0.10 -1.52
C MET A 22 16.30 0.73 -2.80
N ARG A 23 15.42 0.46 -3.76
CA ARG A 23 15.29 1.21 -5.00
C ARG A 23 14.01 2.03 -4.98
N GLU A 24 14.12 3.30 -5.30
CA GLU A 24 12.95 4.17 -5.47
C GLU A 24 12.18 3.77 -6.73
N LEU A 25 10.86 3.80 -6.65
CA LEU A 25 9.95 3.53 -7.76
C LEU A 25 9.57 4.85 -8.45
N ASP A 26 9.50 4.83 -9.76
CA ASP A 26 8.84 5.92 -10.48
C ASP A 26 7.30 5.84 -10.31
N ARG A 27 6.61 6.94 -10.62
CA ARG A 27 5.15 7.06 -10.48
C ARG A 27 4.40 5.93 -11.20
N ALA A 28 4.79 5.64 -12.42
CA ALA A 28 4.09 4.65 -13.25
C ALA A 28 4.31 3.23 -12.72
N GLU A 29 5.50 2.90 -12.27
CA GLU A 29 5.81 1.62 -11.64
C GLU A 29 5.06 1.46 -10.32
N ALA A 30 5.03 2.50 -9.49
CA ALA A 30 4.32 2.49 -8.22
C ALA A 30 2.82 2.24 -8.40
N LEU A 31 2.16 2.95 -9.33
CA LEU A 31 0.73 2.75 -9.60
C LEU A 31 0.44 1.37 -10.21
N ARG A 32 1.31 0.85 -11.08
CA ARG A 32 1.18 -0.53 -11.58
C ARG A 32 1.26 -1.57 -10.46
N LEU A 33 2.18 -1.39 -9.51
CA LEU A 33 2.29 -2.29 -8.36
C LEU A 33 1.05 -2.21 -7.48
N LEU A 34 0.57 -1.01 -7.21
CA LEU A 34 -0.66 -0.79 -6.44
C LEU A 34 -1.85 -1.52 -7.07
N ALA A 35 -1.95 -1.54 -8.41
CA ALA A 35 -2.99 -2.26 -9.13
C ALA A 35 -2.90 -3.80 -9.03
N THR A 36 -1.79 -4.35 -8.53
CA THR A 36 -1.62 -5.81 -8.37
C THR A 36 -2.25 -6.37 -7.10
N VAL A 37 -2.65 -5.50 -6.19
CA VAL A 37 -3.28 -5.87 -4.91
C VAL A 37 -4.66 -5.24 -4.80
N SER A 38 -5.53 -5.82 -3.99
CA SER A 38 -6.90 -5.34 -3.79
C SER A 38 -7.16 -4.78 -2.39
N LEU A 39 -6.14 -4.76 -1.53
CA LEU A 39 -6.24 -4.28 -0.15
C LEU A 39 -5.13 -3.27 0.12
N GLY A 40 -5.49 -2.16 0.73
CA GLY A 40 -4.56 -1.17 1.23
C GLY A 40 -5.12 -0.48 2.46
N ARG A 41 -4.52 0.63 2.83
CA ARG A 41 -4.89 1.41 4.01
C ARG A 41 -5.06 2.87 3.62
N ILE A 42 -6.25 3.40 3.86
CA ILE A 42 -6.47 4.85 3.77
C ILE A 42 -6.16 5.50 5.10
N VAL A 43 -5.42 6.61 5.04
CA VAL A 43 -5.07 7.46 6.18
C VAL A 43 -5.72 8.81 5.97
N PHE A 44 -6.47 9.28 6.96
CA PHE A 44 -7.23 10.51 6.90
C PHE A 44 -7.32 11.15 8.28
N THR A 45 -7.80 12.39 8.34
CA THR A 45 -8.03 13.08 9.61
C THR A 45 -9.48 12.92 10.06
N GLN A 46 -9.67 12.39 11.26
CA GLN A 46 -10.97 12.28 11.90
C GLN A 46 -10.91 12.96 13.27
N HIS A 47 -11.78 13.94 13.52
CA HIS A 47 -11.79 14.72 14.77
C HIS A 47 -10.40 15.29 15.12
N ALA A 48 -9.69 15.83 14.15
CA ALA A 48 -8.33 16.36 14.25
C ALA A 48 -7.24 15.32 14.61
N LEU A 49 -7.55 14.03 14.56
CA LEU A 49 -6.60 12.95 14.79
C LEU A 49 -6.40 12.11 13.52
N PRO A 50 -5.19 11.60 13.27
CA PRO A 50 -4.95 10.65 12.20
C PRO A 50 -5.75 9.35 12.45
N ALA A 51 -6.42 8.89 11.42
CA ALA A 51 -7.14 7.62 11.42
C ALA A 51 -6.68 6.76 10.24
N VAL A 52 -6.59 5.45 10.46
CA VAL A 52 -6.20 4.46 9.44
C VAL A 52 -7.30 3.43 9.31
N ARG A 53 -7.65 3.08 8.08
CA ARG A 53 -8.63 1.99 7.79
C ARG A 53 -8.12 1.10 6.66
N PRO A 54 -8.13 -0.23 6.84
CA PRO A 54 -7.97 -1.15 5.72
C PRO A 54 -9.20 -1.07 4.82
N VAL A 55 -8.98 -1.00 3.52
CA VAL A 55 -10.04 -0.92 2.51
C VAL A 55 -9.64 -1.66 1.24
N ASN A 56 -10.63 -2.25 0.58
CA ASN A 56 -10.42 -2.78 -0.76
C ASN A 56 -10.44 -1.65 -1.79
N HIS A 57 -9.64 -1.82 -2.84
CA HIS A 57 -9.52 -0.83 -3.90
C HIS A 57 -9.38 -1.46 -5.28
N VAL A 58 -9.58 -0.64 -6.28
CA VAL A 58 -9.11 -0.83 -7.66
C VAL A 58 -8.37 0.43 -8.10
N VAL A 59 -7.46 0.28 -9.06
CA VAL A 59 -6.82 1.41 -9.74
C VAL A 59 -7.48 1.56 -11.10
N ASP A 60 -8.02 2.75 -11.38
CA ASP A 60 -8.68 3.11 -12.62
C ASP A 60 -7.96 4.29 -13.26
N GLY A 61 -7.22 4.02 -14.33
CA GLY A 61 -6.24 4.96 -14.85
C GLY A 61 -5.13 5.20 -13.83
N GLU A 62 -5.06 6.40 -13.28
CA GLU A 62 -4.17 6.73 -12.16
C GLU A 62 -4.91 6.85 -10.83
N ASP A 63 -6.25 6.91 -10.84
CA ASP A 63 -7.07 7.10 -9.65
C ASP A 63 -7.21 5.79 -8.85
N ILE A 64 -7.25 5.93 -7.53
CA ILE A 64 -7.56 4.83 -6.63
C ILE A 64 -9.02 4.94 -6.23
N VAL A 65 -9.79 3.88 -6.45
CA VAL A 65 -11.21 3.87 -6.10
C VAL A 65 -11.44 2.85 -4.98
N ILE A 66 -12.08 3.32 -3.91
CA ILE A 66 -12.47 2.51 -2.75
C ILE A 66 -13.98 2.57 -2.56
N ARG A 67 -14.57 1.50 -2.03
CA ARG A 67 -15.97 1.52 -1.63
C ARG A 67 -16.13 1.90 -0.17
N ILE A 68 -17.18 2.64 0.13
CA ILE A 68 -17.51 3.08 1.47
C ILE A 68 -18.90 2.60 1.90
N HIS A 69 -19.02 2.35 3.18
CA HIS A 69 -20.30 2.08 3.84
C HIS A 69 -20.83 3.37 4.46
N GLY A 70 -22.12 3.65 4.24
CA GLY A 70 -22.79 4.83 4.81
C GLY A 70 -22.83 4.76 6.34
N GLY A 71 -22.50 5.87 6.99
CA GLY A 71 -22.39 5.96 8.45
C GLY A 71 -21.06 5.48 9.03
N GLY A 72 -20.12 4.96 8.21
CA GLY A 72 -18.77 4.66 8.63
C GLY A 72 -17.87 5.89 8.73
N ALA A 73 -16.67 5.72 9.32
CA ALA A 73 -15.69 6.80 9.47
C ALA A 73 -15.31 7.47 8.14
N LEU A 74 -15.32 6.71 7.03
CA LEU A 74 -15.00 7.22 5.69
C LEU A 74 -16.13 8.04 5.07
N ALA A 75 -17.36 7.98 5.60
CA ALA A 75 -18.46 8.82 5.12
C ALA A 75 -18.18 10.32 5.32
N SER A 76 -17.34 10.67 6.30
CA SER A 76 -16.91 12.06 6.52
C SER A 76 -15.99 12.59 5.41
N LEU A 77 -15.43 11.72 4.58
CA LEU A 77 -14.61 12.07 3.42
C LEU A 77 -15.46 12.38 2.16
N ALA A 78 -16.76 12.08 2.21
CA ALA A 78 -17.73 12.46 1.17
C ALA A 78 -18.04 13.96 1.28
N ALA A 79 -17.04 14.79 0.95
CA ALA A 79 -17.23 16.25 0.85
C ALA A 79 -18.29 16.59 -0.22
N PRO A 80 -18.92 17.78 -0.17
CA PRO A 80 -19.79 18.24 -1.25
C PRO A 80 -19.09 18.14 -2.61
N ALA A 81 -19.84 17.83 -3.66
CA ALA A 81 -19.31 17.58 -5.01
C ALA A 81 -18.52 18.76 -5.61
N ASP A 82 -18.79 19.97 -5.14
CA ASP A 82 -18.12 21.23 -5.51
C ASP A 82 -16.85 21.53 -4.68
N ALA A 83 -16.56 20.73 -3.66
CA ALA A 83 -15.37 20.89 -2.86
C ALA A 83 -14.14 20.24 -3.53
N PRO A 84 -12.92 20.76 -3.29
CA PRO A 84 -11.70 20.23 -3.90
C PRO A 84 -11.31 18.82 -3.44
N GLY A 85 -12.13 18.18 -2.62
CA GLY A 85 -11.85 16.89 -2.00
C GLY A 85 -11.13 17.02 -0.66
N VAL A 86 -11.03 15.91 0.05
CA VAL A 86 -10.35 15.82 1.34
C VAL A 86 -8.96 15.21 1.13
N VAL A 87 -7.93 15.84 1.71
CA VAL A 87 -6.56 15.31 1.65
C VAL A 87 -6.49 14.01 2.43
N VAL A 88 -5.97 12.99 1.77
CA VAL A 88 -5.75 11.66 2.34
C VAL A 88 -4.39 11.11 1.91
N ALA A 89 -3.89 10.11 2.65
CA ALA A 89 -2.87 9.22 2.13
C ALA A 89 -3.46 7.83 1.94
N TYR A 90 -2.95 7.11 0.95
CA TYR A 90 -3.29 5.73 0.67
C TYR A 90 -2.01 4.91 0.57
N GLU A 91 -1.96 3.79 1.25
CA GLU A 91 -0.77 2.94 1.32
C GLU A 91 -1.16 1.50 0.98
N ALA A 92 -0.30 0.82 0.19
CA ALA A 92 -0.29 -0.62 0.10
C ALA A 92 1.14 -1.14 -0.06
N ASP A 93 1.35 -2.35 0.44
CA ASP A 93 2.64 -3.02 0.42
C ASP A 93 2.50 -4.53 0.19
N VAL A 94 3.54 -5.12 -0.36
CA VAL A 94 3.76 -6.57 -0.35
C VAL A 94 5.21 -6.79 0.03
N ILE A 95 5.44 -7.12 1.28
CA ILE A 95 6.77 -7.42 1.83
C ILE A 95 6.74 -8.82 2.41
N ASP A 96 7.58 -9.69 1.87
CA ASP A 96 7.74 -11.05 2.37
C ASP A 96 8.49 -11.02 3.71
N PRO A 97 7.91 -11.58 4.78
CA PRO A 97 8.47 -11.50 6.14
C PRO A 97 9.74 -12.34 6.32
N ASP A 98 9.98 -13.35 5.49
CA ASP A 98 11.16 -14.22 5.60
C ASP A 98 12.36 -13.65 4.82
N THR A 99 12.12 -13.17 3.60
CA THR A 99 13.17 -12.59 2.74
C THR A 99 13.36 -11.10 2.97
N HIS A 100 12.35 -10.40 3.47
CA HIS A 100 12.24 -8.95 3.58
C HIS A 100 12.37 -8.23 2.22
N LEU A 101 11.98 -8.93 1.15
CA LEU A 101 11.91 -8.38 -0.20
C LEU A 101 10.48 -8.02 -0.53
N GLY A 102 10.31 -7.05 -1.44
CA GLY A 102 8.99 -6.63 -1.83
C GLY A 102 8.92 -5.17 -2.21
N TRP A 103 7.77 -4.56 -2.03
CA TRP A 103 7.53 -3.17 -2.36
C TRP A 103 6.52 -2.53 -1.40
N SER A 104 6.61 -1.22 -1.28
CA SER A 104 5.65 -0.37 -0.59
C SER A 104 5.39 0.89 -1.42
N VAL A 105 4.13 1.30 -1.51
CA VAL A 105 3.68 2.49 -2.24
C VAL A 105 2.79 3.33 -1.35
N VAL A 106 3.07 4.62 -1.30
CA VAL A 106 2.25 5.63 -0.63
C VAL A 106 1.81 6.67 -1.64
N VAL A 107 0.51 6.92 -1.67
CA VAL A 107 -0.12 7.97 -2.47
C VAL A 107 -0.69 9.01 -1.55
N THR A 108 -0.33 10.27 -1.73
CA THR A 108 -1.02 11.41 -1.12
C THR A 108 -1.83 12.10 -2.19
N GLY A 109 -3.08 12.42 -1.90
CA GLY A 109 -3.98 13.01 -2.88
C GLY A 109 -5.31 13.46 -2.27
N TYR A 110 -6.27 13.69 -3.14
CA TYR A 110 -7.57 14.22 -2.77
C TYR A 110 -8.67 13.18 -2.97
N ALA A 111 -9.36 12.82 -1.89
CA ALA A 111 -10.53 11.95 -1.92
C ALA A 111 -11.79 12.75 -2.18
N SER A 112 -12.57 12.33 -3.15
CA SER A 112 -13.89 12.89 -3.47
C SER A 112 -14.91 11.79 -3.72
N PRO A 113 -16.21 12.02 -3.48
CA PRO A 113 -17.24 11.02 -3.77
C PRO A 113 -17.38 10.80 -5.28
N VAL A 114 -17.63 9.55 -5.65
CA VAL A 114 -18.08 9.20 -7.01
C VAL A 114 -19.56 9.52 -7.08
N THR A 115 -19.92 10.53 -7.88
CA THR A 115 -21.31 11.04 -8.00
C THR A 115 -21.99 10.61 -9.30
N ASP A 116 -21.21 10.18 -10.30
CA ASP A 116 -21.76 9.63 -11.54
C ASP A 116 -22.33 8.23 -11.30
N ALA A 117 -23.55 7.98 -11.75
CA ALA A 117 -24.27 6.74 -11.49
C ALA A 117 -23.66 5.55 -12.23
N ASP A 118 -23.24 5.72 -13.48
CA ASP A 118 -22.65 4.66 -14.29
C ASP A 118 -21.29 4.25 -13.71
N ASP A 119 -20.49 5.22 -13.26
CA ASP A 119 -19.24 4.96 -12.54
C ASP A 119 -19.48 4.25 -11.20
N ALA A 120 -20.49 4.68 -10.45
CA ALA A 120 -20.81 4.05 -9.15
C ALA A 120 -21.21 2.57 -9.32
N ASP A 121 -22.03 2.26 -10.33
CA ASP A 121 -22.43 0.90 -10.66
C ASP A 121 -21.23 0.07 -11.13
N ARG A 122 -20.39 0.62 -12.01
CA ARG A 122 -19.16 -0.03 -12.47
C ARG A 122 -18.22 -0.37 -11.31
N TYR A 123 -18.03 0.54 -10.36
CA TYR A 123 -17.18 0.27 -9.20
C TYR A 123 -17.84 -0.66 -8.18
N ALA A 124 -19.17 -0.75 -8.15
CA ALA A 124 -19.85 -1.75 -7.36
C ALA A 124 -19.50 -3.18 -7.80
N ASP A 125 -19.33 -3.38 -9.11
CA ASP A 125 -18.95 -4.66 -9.68
C ASP A 125 -17.43 -4.96 -9.60
N LEU A 126 -16.59 -3.93 -9.59
CA LEU A 126 -15.13 -4.10 -9.63
C LEU A 126 -14.49 -4.20 -8.24
N VAL A 127 -15.00 -3.45 -7.26
CA VAL A 127 -14.44 -3.44 -5.90
C VAL A 127 -15.24 -4.38 -5.01
N HIS A 128 -14.69 -5.56 -4.75
CA HIS A 128 -15.31 -6.57 -3.90
C HIS A 128 -14.82 -6.43 -2.45
N PRO A 129 -15.66 -5.91 -1.52
CA PRO A 129 -15.30 -5.85 -0.11
C PRO A 129 -15.14 -7.25 0.49
N TRP A 130 -14.15 -7.43 1.33
CA TRP A 130 -13.95 -8.71 2.06
C TRP A 130 -14.93 -8.88 3.24
N VAL A 131 -15.67 -7.84 3.57
CA VAL A 131 -16.67 -7.86 4.63
C VAL A 131 -18.08 -7.91 4.03
N ALA A 132 -18.96 -8.70 4.63
CA ALA A 132 -20.38 -8.80 4.23
C ALA A 132 -21.18 -7.58 4.71
N GLN A 133 -20.78 -6.39 4.29
CA GLN A 133 -21.40 -5.13 4.68
C GLN A 133 -21.89 -4.38 3.43
N ALA A 134 -23.10 -3.86 3.47
CA ALA A 134 -23.66 -3.11 2.34
C ALA A 134 -22.83 -1.84 2.10
N MET A 135 -22.20 -1.74 0.95
CA MET A 135 -21.50 -0.54 0.51
C MET A 135 -22.49 0.40 -0.18
N THR A 136 -22.52 1.65 0.26
CA THR A 136 -23.52 2.64 -0.19
C THR A 136 -22.94 3.71 -1.10
N GLY A 137 -21.61 3.69 -1.33
CA GLY A 137 -20.95 4.65 -2.20
C GLY A 137 -19.50 4.27 -2.51
N ALA A 138 -18.87 5.11 -3.30
CA ALA A 138 -17.45 5.01 -3.62
C ALA A 138 -16.76 6.36 -3.45
N LEU A 139 -15.48 6.32 -3.10
CA LEU A 139 -14.57 7.48 -3.11
C LEU A 139 -13.51 7.24 -4.17
N ARG A 140 -13.20 8.31 -4.91
CA ARG A 140 -12.10 8.38 -5.84
C ARG A 140 -10.98 9.19 -5.21
N ILE A 141 -9.80 8.62 -5.11
CA ILE A 141 -8.59 9.30 -4.65
C ILE A 141 -7.76 9.65 -5.88
N ARG A 142 -7.66 10.94 -6.17
CA ARG A 142 -6.81 11.47 -7.24
C ARG A 142 -5.39 11.67 -6.69
N PRO A 143 -4.38 10.93 -7.20
CA PRO A 143 -3.02 11.05 -6.75
C PRO A 143 -2.39 12.39 -7.10
N ASP A 144 -1.85 13.08 -6.10
CA ASP A 144 -1.02 14.28 -6.26
C ASP A 144 0.47 13.88 -6.16
N LEU A 145 0.86 13.29 -5.04
CA LEU A 145 2.19 12.75 -4.81
C LEU A 145 2.14 11.21 -4.72
N VAL A 146 2.98 10.55 -5.47
CA VAL A 146 3.18 9.09 -5.41
C VAL A 146 4.62 8.80 -5.08
N THR A 147 4.86 8.06 -4.00
CA THR A 147 6.18 7.60 -3.59
C THR A 147 6.15 6.08 -3.40
N GLY A 148 7.24 5.42 -3.69
CA GLY A 148 7.32 3.98 -3.49
C GLY A 148 8.75 3.49 -3.50
N PHE A 149 8.94 2.35 -2.88
CA PHE A 149 10.23 1.69 -2.79
C PHE A 149 10.09 0.19 -3.04
N ARG A 150 11.11 -0.37 -3.68
CA ARG A 150 11.28 -1.80 -3.82
C ARG A 150 12.50 -2.24 -3.02
N LEU A 151 12.33 -3.27 -2.22
CA LEU A 151 13.41 -3.97 -1.52
C LEU A 151 13.85 -5.15 -2.39
N GLU A 152 15.08 -5.13 -2.85
CA GLU A 152 15.65 -6.11 -3.77
C GLU A 152 16.89 -6.76 -3.13
N ALA A 153 17.17 -8.01 -3.51
CA ALA A 153 18.43 -8.64 -3.17
C ALA A 153 19.57 -7.89 -3.88
N ALA A 154 20.62 -7.55 -3.15
CA ALA A 154 21.79 -6.96 -3.78
C ALA A 154 22.40 -7.94 -4.79
N PRO A 155 22.92 -7.46 -5.93
CA PRO A 155 23.64 -8.31 -6.86
C PRO A 155 24.83 -8.99 -6.16
N PRO A 156 25.18 -10.24 -6.55
CA PRO A 156 26.31 -10.93 -5.99
C PRO A 156 27.59 -10.06 -6.17
N ARG A 157 28.37 -9.96 -5.10
CA ARG A 157 29.65 -9.25 -5.16
C ARG A 157 30.51 -9.89 -6.24
N PRO A 158 31.13 -9.09 -7.14
CA PRO A 158 32.07 -9.65 -8.11
C PRO A 158 33.17 -10.42 -7.36
N THR A 159 33.40 -11.66 -7.75
CA THR A 159 34.47 -12.49 -7.20
C THR A 159 35.80 -11.80 -7.53
N PRO A 160 36.65 -11.54 -6.54
CA PRO A 160 37.98 -10.96 -6.82
C PRO A 160 38.73 -11.86 -7.78
N PRO A 161 39.49 -11.31 -8.73
CA PRO A 161 40.29 -12.11 -9.65
C PRO A 161 41.23 -13.04 -8.86
N ARG A 162 41.27 -14.30 -9.28
CA ARG A 162 42.17 -15.30 -8.69
C ARG A 162 43.61 -14.78 -8.81
N PRO A 163 44.37 -14.78 -7.70
CA PRO A 163 45.76 -14.36 -7.81
C PRO A 163 46.49 -15.26 -8.83
N ALA A 164 47.30 -14.62 -9.69
CA ALA A 164 48.10 -15.36 -10.67
C ALA A 164 49.01 -16.35 -9.94
N PRO A 165 49.27 -17.56 -10.48
CA PRO A 165 50.20 -18.50 -9.89
C PRO A 165 51.58 -17.80 -9.86
N ALA A 166 52.22 -17.87 -8.68
CA ALA A 166 53.61 -17.38 -8.54
C ALA A 166 54.48 -18.12 -9.54
N ALA A 167 55.13 -17.37 -10.42
CA ALA A 167 56.16 -17.95 -11.30
C ALA A 167 57.31 -18.45 -10.44
N CYS A 168 57.66 -19.74 -10.58
CA CYS A 168 58.92 -20.34 -10.07
C CYS A 168 60.11 -19.85 -10.89
#